data_8400c6ab1b3599a3ac633f6df14dc70a
#
_entry.id   8400c6ab1b3599a3ac633f6df14dc70a
#
_cell.length_a   1.000
_cell.length_b   1.000
_cell.length_c   1.000
_cell.angle_alpha   90.00
_cell.angle_beta   90.00
_cell.angle_gamma   90.00
#
_symmetry.space_group_name_H-M   'P 1'
#
loop_
_entity.id
_entity.type
_entity.pdbx_description
1 polymer ?
#
loop_
_entity_poly.entity_id
_entity_poly.type
_entity_poly.pdbx_seq_one_letter_code
_entity_poly.pdbx_strand_id
1 'polypeptide(L)'
;MPSCSWSTQLPYCDSNGTTQHSGTSSSTKSGCDSGGSAFECFDFSPWYDSSTNTSYGFAAFNNVACGSCYELQFTGTSNGGSAAGAATLKGKVMIVQVINIGNIGANQFDLLIPGGGVGAMTQGCPTQLGSVNLGATNGGFLSTCSGDTSCVRNMCNTAFAGKTDLLNGCLWFTDCFQGADNPSFVYSKVTCPSQLTSKSKLSG
;
A
#
# COMPACT_ATOMS: atom_id res chain seq x y z
N MET A 1 -10.27 -2.52 6.18
CA MET A 1 -10.38 -2.85 4.76
C MET A 1 -10.43 -1.56 3.95
N PRO A 2 -10.05 -1.57 2.65
CA PRO A 2 -10.11 -0.39 1.79
C PRO A 2 -11.53 0.17 1.64
N SER A 3 -11.67 1.49 1.48
CA SER A 3 -13.00 2.13 1.40
C SER A 3 -13.79 1.69 0.16
N CYS A 4 -13.12 1.36 -0.93
CA CYS A 4 -13.77 0.91 -2.15
C CYS A 4 -14.49 -0.46 -2.02
N SER A 5 -14.12 -1.28 -1.03
CA SER A 5 -14.83 -2.54 -0.78
C SER A 5 -16.30 -2.32 -0.36
N TRP A 6 -16.64 -1.13 0.17
CA TRP A 6 -18.02 -0.81 0.56
C TRP A 6 -18.95 -0.54 -0.62
N SER A 7 -18.42 -0.12 -1.75
CA SER A 7 -19.22 0.32 -2.91
C SER A 7 -18.96 -0.46 -4.19
N THR A 8 -18.02 -1.41 -4.17
CA THR A 8 -17.63 -2.20 -5.35
C THR A 8 -17.47 -3.68 -5.01
N GLN A 9 -16.99 -4.47 -5.98
CA GLN A 9 -16.63 -5.88 -5.79
C GLN A 9 -15.16 -6.05 -5.35
N LEU A 10 -14.47 -4.97 -4.91
CA LEU A 10 -13.12 -5.08 -4.37
C LEU A 10 -13.10 -6.07 -3.20
N PRO A 11 -12.27 -7.11 -3.26
CA PRO A 11 -12.18 -8.08 -2.18
C PRO A 11 -11.70 -7.45 -0.87
N TYR A 12 -12.18 -8.01 0.23
CA TYR A 12 -11.59 -7.87 1.56
C TYR A 12 -11.27 -9.27 2.10
N CYS A 13 -10.46 -9.35 3.13
CA CYS A 13 -10.02 -10.62 3.67
C CYS A 13 -10.41 -10.80 5.15
N ASP A 14 -10.41 -12.05 5.60
CA ASP A 14 -10.38 -12.39 7.01
C ASP A 14 -9.07 -11.91 7.66
N SER A 15 -8.95 -12.02 8.97
CA SER A 15 -7.74 -11.61 9.71
C SER A 15 -6.46 -12.33 9.26
N ASN A 16 -6.57 -13.50 8.60
CA ASN A 16 -5.42 -14.19 8.01
C ASN A 16 -4.83 -13.48 6.77
N GLY A 17 -5.55 -12.48 6.21
CA GLY A 17 -5.13 -11.71 5.05
C GLY A 17 -5.18 -12.43 3.69
N THR A 18 -5.65 -13.66 3.66
CA THR A 18 -5.63 -14.53 2.45
C THR A 18 -7.00 -15.07 2.05
N THR A 19 -7.90 -15.30 3.01
CA THR A 19 -9.27 -15.73 2.71
C THR A 19 -10.10 -14.54 2.23
N GLN A 20 -10.34 -14.50 0.92
CA GLN A 20 -11.00 -13.39 0.25
C GLN A 20 -12.53 -13.50 0.28
N HIS A 21 -13.18 -12.36 0.46
CA HIS A 21 -14.62 -12.15 0.32
C HIS A 21 -14.86 -10.98 -0.63
N SER A 22 -15.97 -10.99 -1.36
CA SER A 22 -16.40 -9.88 -2.21
C SER A 22 -17.83 -9.47 -1.91
N GLY A 23 -18.09 -8.17 -2.06
CA GLY A 23 -19.38 -7.60 -1.68
C GLY A 23 -19.58 -7.52 -0.17
N THR A 24 -20.04 -6.37 0.29
CA THR A 24 -20.35 -6.11 1.69
C THR A 24 -21.83 -6.26 1.97
N SER A 25 -22.19 -6.59 3.19
CA SER A 25 -23.57 -6.62 3.71
C SER A 25 -23.72 -5.63 4.87
N SER A 26 -24.93 -5.46 5.36
CA SER A 26 -25.19 -4.63 6.54
C SER A 26 -24.51 -5.13 7.81
N SER A 27 -24.09 -6.40 7.85
CA SER A 27 -23.35 -7.01 8.95
C SER A 27 -21.84 -6.94 8.79
N THR A 28 -21.33 -6.56 7.62
CA THR A 28 -19.89 -6.41 7.40
C THR A 28 -19.36 -5.25 8.25
N LYS A 29 -18.28 -5.48 8.99
CA LYS A 29 -17.59 -4.45 9.79
C LYS A 29 -16.11 -4.44 9.46
N SER A 30 -15.55 -3.25 9.30
CA SER A 30 -14.10 -3.09 9.14
C SER A 30 -13.34 -3.63 10.35
N GLY A 31 -12.20 -4.27 10.12
CA GLY A 31 -11.31 -4.69 11.20
C GLY A 31 -10.78 -3.53 12.06
N CYS A 32 -10.98 -2.27 11.64
CA CYS A 32 -10.72 -1.08 12.45
C CYS A 32 -11.84 -0.78 13.45
N ASP A 33 -13.00 -1.39 13.30
CA ASP A 33 -14.14 -1.24 14.21
C ASP A 33 -14.14 -2.34 15.27
N SER A 34 -14.73 -2.06 16.42
CA SER A 34 -14.87 -3.06 17.49
C SER A 34 -15.67 -4.28 16.99
N GLY A 35 -15.05 -5.47 17.07
CA GLY A 35 -15.63 -6.72 16.59
C GLY A 35 -15.68 -6.85 15.06
N GLY A 36 -14.96 -6.00 14.33
CA GLY A 36 -14.86 -6.08 12.88
C GLY A 36 -13.97 -7.24 12.43
N SER A 37 -14.34 -7.84 11.29
CA SER A 37 -13.66 -9.01 10.71
C SER A 37 -13.24 -8.84 9.26
N ALA A 38 -13.50 -7.67 8.66
CA ALA A 38 -13.14 -7.37 7.28
C ALA A 38 -11.83 -6.57 7.24
N PHE A 39 -10.78 -7.20 6.74
CA PHE A 39 -9.42 -6.64 6.67
C PHE A 39 -8.97 -6.44 5.23
N GLU A 40 -7.83 -5.81 5.06
CA GLU A 40 -7.15 -5.74 3.80
C GLU A 40 -6.46 -7.06 3.46
N CYS A 41 -6.50 -7.42 2.17
CA CYS A 41 -5.82 -8.64 1.71
C CYS A 41 -4.31 -8.40 1.59
N PHE A 42 -3.50 -9.38 2.00
CA PHE A 42 -2.05 -9.25 1.98
C PHE A 42 -1.48 -9.16 0.56
N ASP A 43 -2.15 -9.73 -0.42
CA ASP A 43 -1.75 -9.71 -1.83
C ASP A 43 -1.95 -8.33 -2.50
N PHE A 44 -2.51 -7.33 -1.80
CA PHE A 44 -2.49 -5.92 -2.22
C PHE A 44 -1.15 -5.22 -1.94
N SER A 45 -0.20 -5.93 -1.36
CA SER A 45 1.18 -5.43 -1.21
C SER A 45 1.83 -5.12 -2.56
N PRO A 46 2.72 -4.10 -2.65
CA PRO A 46 3.37 -3.72 -3.90
C PRO A 46 4.40 -4.75 -4.36
N TRP A 47 4.66 -4.79 -5.66
CA TRP A 47 5.70 -5.65 -6.27
C TRP A 47 6.33 -4.97 -7.48
N TYR A 48 7.48 -5.51 -7.91
CA TYR A 48 8.17 -5.14 -9.13
C TYR A 48 8.11 -6.27 -10.14
N ASP A 49 7.79 -5.93 -11.38
CA ASP A 49 7.79 -6.86 -12.51
C ASP A 49 8.97 -6.53 -13.43
N SER A 50 9.97 -7.39 -13.45
CA SER A 50 11.16 -7.22 -14.26
C SER A 50 10.90 -7.34 -15.77
N SER A 51 9.83 -8.02 -16.18
CA SER A 51 9.48 -8.17 -17.60
C SER A 51 8.96 -6.88 -18.21
N THR A 52 8.30 -6.05 -17.41
CA THR A 52 7.78 -4.75 -17.82
C THR A 52 8.63 -3.57 -17.31
N ASN A 53 9.63 -3.85 -16.47
CA ASN A 53 10.43 -2.84 -15.76
C ASN A 53 9.54 -1.84 -14.98
N THR A 54 8.43 -2.32 -14.40
CA THR A 54 7.41 -1.50 -13.78
C THR A 54 7.08 -2.04 -12.38
N SER A 55 6.90 -1.15 -11.42
CA SER A 55 6.30 -1.51 -10.14
C SER A 55 4.79 -1.39 -10.22
N TYR A 56 4.09 -2.25 -9.50
CA TYR A 56 2.64 -2.23 -9.37
C TYR A 56 2.24 -2.18 -7.91
N GLY A 57 1.08 -1.63 -7.63
CA GLY A 57 0.54 -1.60 -6.27
C GLY A 57 -0.82 -0.92 -6.20
N PHE A 58 -1.26 -0.71 -4.99
CA PHE A 58 -2.54 -0.09 -4.69
C PHE A 58 -2.32 1.18 -3.88
N ALA A 59 -3.28 2.10 -3.98
CA ALA A 59 -3.15 3.39 -3.33
C ALA A 59 -4.50 3.96 -2.86
N ALA A 60 -4.41 4.90 -1.93
CA ALA A 60 -5.48 5.87 -1.73
C ALA A 60 -5.24 7.11 -2.60
N PHE A 61 -6.32 7.69 -3.09
CA PHE A 61 -6.32 8.95 -3.82
C PHE A 61 -7.66 9.68 -3.61
N ASN A 62 -7.70 10.98 -3.85
CA ASN A 62 -8.88 11.79 -3.57
C ASN A 62 -9.66 12.13 -4.85
N ASN A 63 -10.99 12.24 -4.73
CA ASN A 63 -11.90 12.73 -5.77
C ASN A 63 -11.87 11.95 -7.11
N VAL A 64 -11.67 10.64 -7.05
CA VAL A 64 -11.68 9.76 -8.24
C VAL A 64 -12.62 8.57 -8.04
N ALA A 65 -12.93 7.87 -9.11
CA ALA A 65 -13.68 6.62 -9.02
C ALA A 65 -12.79 5.49 -8.47
N CYS A 66 -13.37 4.65 -7.62
CA CYS A 66 -12.76 3.39 -7.20
C CYS A 66 -12.36 2.54 -8.40
N GLY A 67 -11.19 1.94 -8.36
CA GLY A 67 -10.66 1.12 -9.43
C GLY A 67 -9.87 1.87 -10.49
N SER A 68 -9.89 3.22 -10.52
CA SER A 68 -9.10 4.01 -11.48
C SER A 68 -7.60 3.71 -11.36
N CYS A 69 -6.91 3.62 -12.49
CA CYS A 69 -5.46 3.37 -12.52
C CYS A 69 -4.69 4.60 -12.97
N TYR A 70 -3.51 4.76 -12.37
CA TYR A 70 -2.59 5.85 -12.66
C TYR A 70 -1.17 5.33 -12.83
N GLU A 71 -0.48 5.85 -13.84
CA GLU A 71 0.96 5.70 -13.99
C GLU A 71 1.64 6.85 -13.27
N LEU A 72 2.58 6.53 -12.39
CA LEU A 72 3.41 7.46 -11.64
C LEU A 72 4.82 7.36 -12.20
N GLN A 73 5.35 8.44 -12.77
CA GLN A 73 6.72 8.54 -13.22
C GLN A 73 7.52 9.41 -12.26
N PHE A 74 8.46 8.81 -11.54
CA PHE A 74 9.23 9.50 -10.52
C PHE A 74 10.27 10.45 -11.10
N THR A 75 10.37 11.66 -10.53
CA THR A 75 11.28 12.73 -11.02
C THR A 75 12.68 12.65 -10.45
N GLY A 76 12.87 11.88 -9.37
CA GLY A 76 14.14 11.78 -8.64
C GLY A 76 14.33 12.86 -7.57
N THR A 77 13.26 13.60 -7.25
CA THR A 77 13.25 14.58 -6.15
C THR A 77 12.28 14.15 -5.05
N SER A 78 12.36 14.75 -3.87
CA SER A 78 11.47 14.51 -2.75
C SER A 78 10.67 15.77 -2.43
N ASN A 79 9.43 15.62 -2.01
CA ASN A 79 8.57 16.69 -1.51
C ASN A 79 8.53 16.69 0.02
N GLY A 80 9.71 16.85 0.63
CA GLY A 80 9.95 16.69 2.07
C GLY A 80 10.57 15.33 2.41
N GLY A 81 11.24 15.22 3.55
CA GLY A 81 11.94 14.00 3.96
C GLY A 81 13.30 13.79 3.31
N SER A 82 13.82 12.55 3.37
CA SER A 82 15.14 12.21 2.83
C SER A 82 15.11 12.15 1.29
N ALA A 83 15.95 12.96 0.64
CA ALA A 83 16.08 12.97 -0.81
C ALA A 83 16.87 11.76 -1.37
N ALA A 84 17.62 11.03 -0.51
CA ALA A 84 18.54 9.99 -0.98
C ALA A 84 17.84 8.86 -1.75
N GLY A 85 16.80 8.27 -1.20
CA GLY A 85 16.02 7.23 -1.89
C GLY A 85 15.29 7.77 -3.10
N ALA A 86 14.75 9.00 -3.04
CA ALA A 86 14.02 9.61 -4.14
C ALA A 86 14.88 9.79 -5.40
N ALA A 87 16.17 10.15 -5.24
CA ALA A 87 17.09 10.33 -6.37
C ALA A 87 17.26 9.04 -7.20
N THR A 88 17.24 7.88 -6.55
CA THR A 88 17.37 6.58 -7.23
C THR A 88 16.14 6.17 -8.03
N LEU A 89 15.00 6.84 -7.78
CA LEU A 89 13.75 6.57 -8.50
C LEU A 89 13.63 7.35 -9.81
N LYS A 90 14.57 8.24 -10.16
CA LYS A 90 14.48 9.05 -11.37
C LYS A 90 14.19 8.20 -12.61
N GLY A 91 13.06 8.47 -13.26
CA GLY A 91 12.63 7.77 -14.48
C GLY A 91 12.02 6.37 -14.24
N LYS A 92 11.98 5.88 -13.00
CA LYS A 92 11.23 4.66 -12.70
C LYS A 92 9.73 4.91 -12.74
N VAL A 93 8.99 3.86 -13.05
CA VAL A 93 7.53 3.89 -13.22
C VAL A 93 6.88 2.96 -12.21
N MET A 94 5.77 3.41 -11.66
CA MET A 94 4.83 2.58 -10.89
C MET A 94 3.41 2.78 -11.41
N ILE A 95 2.68 1.70 -11.64
CA ILE A 95 1.25 1.79 -11.93
C ILE A 95 0.48 1.39 -10.67
N VAL A 96 -0.42 2.27 -10.25
CA VAL A 96 -1.24 2.06 -9.06
C VAL A 96 -2.72 2.01 -9.43
N GLN A 97 -3.47 1.16 -8.73
CA GLN A 97 -4.93 1.19 -8.77
C GLN A 97 -5.47 1.76 -7.47
N VAL A 98 -6.42 2.68 -7.59
CA VAL A 98 -7.04 3.33 -6.44
C VAL A 98 -8.10 2.41 -5.84
N ILE A 99 -7.87 1.96 -4.62
CA ILE A 99 -8.77 1.10 -3.86
C ILE A 99 -9.26 1.74 -2.56
N ASN A 100 -8.75 2.91 -2.25
CA ASN A 100 -9.17 3.68 -1.08
C ASN A 100 -9.37 5.15 -1.45
N ILE A 101 -10.52 5.70 -1.08
CA ILE A 101 -10.84 7.11 -1.26
C ILE A 101 -10.80 7.76 0.12
N GLY A 102 -9.98 8.76 0.28
CA GLY A 102 -9.77 9.44 1.56
C GLY A 102 -9.57 10.94 1.41
N ASN A 103 -9.55 11.63 2.53
CA ASN A 103 -9.24 13.05 2.56
C ASN A 103 -7.72 13.24 2.62
N ILE A 104 -7.07 13.01 1.49
CA ILE A 104 -5.63 13.21 1.29
C ILE A 104 -5.38 14.45 0.43
N GLY A 105 -4.17 14.98 0.46
CA GLY A 105 -3.80 16.19 -0.28
C GLY A 105 -4.04 16.05 -1.78
N ALA A 106 -4.27 17.16 -2.44
CA ALA A 106 -4.37 17.19 -3.91
C ALA A 106 -3.03 16.71 -4.52
N ASN A 107 -3.11 15.89 -5.56
CA ASN A 107 -1.95 15.30 -6.24
C ASN A 107 -1.05 14.43 -5.33
N GLN A 108 -1.61 13.83 -4.31
CA GLN A 108 -0.94 12.92 -3.40
C GLN A 108 -1.55 11.53 -3.52
N PHE A 109 -0.71 10.51 -3.66
CA PHE A 109 -1.10 9.10 -3.57
C PHE A 109 -0.53 8.51 -2.29
N ASP A 110 -1.39 7.97 -1.42
CA ASP A 110 -0.93 7.19 -0.28
C ASP A 110 -0.77 5.74 -0.73
N LEU A 111 0.47 5.33 -0.98
CA LEU A 111 0.78 3.98 -1.44
C LEU A 111 0.57 2.97 -0.32
N LEU A 112 -0.08 1.87 -0.64
CA LEU A 112 -0.26 0.75 0.29
C LEU A 112 1.03 -0.05 0.40
N ILE A 113 1.84 0.24 1.42
CA ILE A 113 3.13 -0.41 1.66
C ILE A 113 3.12 -1.04 3.05
N PRO A 114 3.28 -2.38 3.18
CA PRO A 114 3.44 -3.00 4.49
C PRO A 114 4.60 -2.38 5.28
N GLY A 115 4.31 -1.95 6.51
CA GLY A 115 5.29 -1.24 7.33
C GLY A 115 5.37 0.28 7.08
N GLY A 116 4.54 0.84 6.20
CA GLY A 116 4.50 2.27 5.89
C GLY A 116 3.82 3.14 6.96
N GLY A 117 3.24 2.51 7.98
CA GLY A 117 2.49 3.17 9.05
C GLY A 117 0.99 2.86 8.99
N VAL A 118 0.31 2.98 10.11
CA VAL A 118 -1.11 2.64 10.24
C VAL A 118 -2.03 3.87 10.22
N GLY A 119 -1.46 5.06 10.19
CA GLY A 119 -2.20 6.32 10.16
C GLY A 119 -3.17 6.44 11.35
N ALA A 120 -4.35 6.99 11.09
CA ALA A 120 -5.39 7.17 12.11
C ALA A 120 -6.11 5.86 12.49
N MET A 121 -6.02 4.79 11.67
CA MET A 121 -6.78 3.55 11.83
C MET A 121 -5.96 2.49 12.58
N THR A 122 -5.63 2.75 13.84
CA THR A 122 -4.70 1.96 14.65
C THR A 122 -5.25 0.62 15.13
N GLN A 123 -6.56 0.40 15.09
CA GLN A 123 -7.20 -0.79 15.71
C GLN A 123 -7.12 -2.05 14.83
N GLY A 124 -7.16 -1.90 13.50
CA GLY A 124 -7.21 -3.03 12.57
C GLY A 124 -5.93 -3.86 12.56
N CYS A 125 -4.78 -3.21 12.54
CA CYS A 125 -3.49 -3.88 12.45
C CYS A 125 -3.18 -4.81 13.65
N PRO A 126 -3.39 -4.40 14.91
CA PRO A 126 -3.23 -5.32 16.05
C PRO A 126 -4.15 -6.54 15.99
N THR A 127 -5.39 -6.36 15.53
CA THR A 127 -6.33 -7.47 15.37
C THR A 127 -5.86 -8.46 14.30
N GLN A 128 -5.33 -7.95 13.18
CA GLN A 128 -4.89 -8.77 12.04
C GLN A 128 -3.49 -9.39 12.25
N LEU A 129 -2.57 -8.63 12.84
CA LEU A 129 -1.15 -9.00 12.89
C LEU A 129 -0.67 -9.36 14.30
N GLY A 130 -1.49 -9.15 15.31
CA GLY A 130 -1.11 -9.35 16.72
C GLY A 130 -0.24 -8.21 17.22
N SER A 131 0.54 -8.50 18.28
CA SER A 131 1.38 -7.50 18.97
C SER A 131 2.72 -7.23 18.26
N VAL A 132 2.76 -7.26 16.91
CA VAL A 132 3.98 -6.93 16.18
C VAL A 132 4.26 -5.42 16.23
N ASN A 133 5.53 -5.05 16.29
CA ASN A 133 5.94 -3.66 16.19
C ASN A 133 5.83 -3.20 14.73
N LEU A 134 4.85 -2.34 14.44
CA LEU A 134 4.62 -1.76 13.10
C LEU A 134 5.26 -0.38 12.91
N GLY A 135 6.09 0.04 13.85
CA GLY A 135 6.79 1.32 13.78
C GLY A 135 5.92 2.52 14.14
N ALA A 136 6.35 3.69 13.71
CA ALA A 136 5.64 4.94 13.94
C ALA A 136 4.28 4.95 13.24
N THR A 137 3.29 5.60 13.83
CA THR A 137 1.93 5.73 13.27
C THR A 137 1.95 6.31 11.86
N ASN A 138 2.74 7.37 11.64
CA ASN A 138 2.98 7.96 10.33
C ASN A 138 4.42 7.66 9.88
N GLY A 139 4.58 7.19 8.66
CA GLY A 139 5.87 6.82 8.08
C GLY A 139 6.46 5.49 8.59
N GLY A 140 5.75 4.79 9.48
CA GLY A 140 6.01 3.40 9.86
C GLY A 140 7.46 3.10 10.22
N PHE A 141 8.00 2.07 9.58
CA PHE A 141 9.38 1.61 9.81
C PHE A 141 10.41 2.64 9.39
N LEU A 142 10.18 3.37 8.29
CA LEU A 142 11.14 4.37 7.82
C LEU A 142 11.36 5.48 8.87
N SER A 143 10.27 6.00 9.43
CA SER A 143 10.34 7.00 10.51
C SER A 143 10.98 6.43 11.78
N THR A 144 10.62 5.20 12.16
CA THR A 144 11.21 4.53 13.33
C THR A 144 12.71 4.32 13.16
N CYS A 145 13.16 4.00 11.96
CA CYS A 145 14.55 3.76 11.60
C CYS A 145 15.31 5.03 11.19
N SER A 146 14.71 6.22 11.31
CA SER A 146 15.34 7.49 10.91
C SER A 146 15.91 7.48 9.48
N GLY A 147 15.23 6.78 8.57
CA GLY A 147 15.62 6.67 7.16
C GLY A 147 16.63 5.56 6.84
N ASP A 148 17.10 4.79 7.82
CA ASP A 148 18.03 3.67 7.58
C ASP A 148 17.27 2.46 6.97
N THR A 149 17.52 2.19 5.69
CA THR A 149 16.90 1.09 4.95
C THR A 149 17.30 -0.30 5.47
N SER A 150 18.48 -0.44 6.06
CA SER A 150 18.92 -1.72 6.67
C SER A 150 18.10 -2.03 7.92
N CYS A 151 17.85 -0.99 8.75
CA CYS A 151 16.95 -1.09 9.89
C CYS A 151 15.52 -1.41 9.45
N VAL A 152 14.99 -0.72 8.42
CA VAL A 152 13.66 -1.00 7.84
C VAL A 152 13.56 -2.46 7.40
N ARG A 153 14.57 -2.97 6.68
CA ARG A 153 14.62 -4.36 6.23
C ARG A 153 14.57 -5.36 7.39
N ASN A 154 15.30 -5.08 8.48
CA ASN A 154 15.24 -5.91 9.69
C ASN A 154 13.85 -5.89 10.33
N MET A 155 13.18 -4.74 10.38
CA MET A 155 11.82 -4.64 10.87
C MET A 155 10.83 -5.42 9.97
N CYS A 156 10.97 -5.36 8.62
CA CYS A 156 10.17 -6.16 7.69
C CYS A 156 10.30 -7.67 8.00
N ASN A 157 11.53 -8.17 8.10
CA ASN A 157 11.80 -9.57 8.37
C ASN A 157 11.24 -10.04 9.72
N THR A 158 11.24 -9.17 10.71
CA THR A 158 10.71 -9.48 12.05
C THR A 158 9.18 -9.42 12.08
N ALA A 159 8.61 -8.32 11.60
CA ALA A 159 7.17 -8.08 11.72
C ALA A 159 6.32 -8.99 10.82
N PHE A 160 6.85 -9.34 9.64
CA PHE A 160 6.12 -10.09 8.63
C PHE A 160 6.68 -11.50 8.40
N ALA A 161 7.43 -12.05 9.35
CA ALA A 161 7.89 -13.44 9.31
C ALA A 161 6.70 -14.39 9.08
N GLY A 162 6.82 -15.26 8.05
CA GLY A 162 5.77 -16.22 7.68
C GLY A 162 4.56 -15.63 6.94
N LYS A 163 4.55 -14.32 6.65
CA LYS A 163 3.51 -13.63 5.86
C LYS A 163 4.12 -13.15 4.54
N THR A 164 4.24 -14.06 3.58
CA THR A 164 5.02 -13.87 2.35
C THR A 164 4.68 -12.59 1.59
N ASP A 165 3.39 -12.30 1.37
CA ASP A 165 2.98 -11.14 0.59
C ASP A 165 3.33 -9.83 1.31
N LEU A 166 3.08 -9.74 2.61
CA LEU A 166 3.46 -8.56 3.41
C LEU A 166 4.97 -8.39 3.46
N LEU A 167 5.71 -9.49 3.67
CA LEU A 167 7.17 -9.45 3.70
C LEU A 167 7.74 -8.96 2.37
N ASN A 168 7.28 -9.53 1.25
CA ASN A 168 7.72 -9.13 -0.08
C ASN A 168 7.40 -7.67 -0.39
N GLY A 169 6.19 -7.20 -0.03
CA GLY A 169 5.81 -5.80 -0.21
C GLY A 169 6.62 -4.83 0.65
N CYS A 170 6.95 -5.23 1.88
CA CYS A 170 7.82 -4.45 2.75
C CYS A 170 9.27 -4.41 2.21
N LEU A 171 9.79 -5.54 1.74
CA LEU A 171 11.12 -5.61 1.13
C LEU A 171 11.16 -4.88 -0.22
N TRP A 172 10.06 -4.84 -0.99
CA TRP A 172 9.96 -4.02 -2.19
C TRP A 172 10.28 -2.54 -1.88
N PHE A 173 9.82 -2.04 -0.75
CA PHE A 173 10.09 -0.65 -0.34
C PHE A 173 11.59 -0.38 -0.15
N THR A 174 12.35 -1.34 0.38
CA THR A 174 13.82 -1.19 0.53
C THR A 174 14.58 -1.48 -0.75
N ASP A 175 14.16 -2.48 -1.52
CA ASP A 175 14.93 -3.04 -2.64
C ASP A 175 14.65 -2.31 -3.97
N CYS A 176 13.39 -2.00 -4.24
CA CYS A 176 12.97 -1.35 -5.49
C CYS A 176 12.73 0.14 -5.31
N PHE A 177 12.06 0.52 -4.21
CA PHE A 177 11.71 1.90 -3.90
C PHE A 177 12.81 2.65 -3.11
N GLN A 178 13.84 1.91 -2.65
CA GLN A 178 15.05 2.44 -2.02
C GLN A 178 14.80 3.31 -0.78
N GLY A 179 13.73 3.03 -0.05
CA GLY A 179 13.34 3.82 1.12
C GLY A 179 12.99 5.27 0.79
N ALA A 180 12.54 5.55 -0.44
CA ALA A 180 12.19 6.90 -0.85
C ALA A 180 11.04 7.45 0.01
N ASP A 181 11.28 8.61 0.62
CA ASP A 181 10.31 9.33 1.43
C ASP A 181 9.70 10.48 0.62
N ASN A 182 8.38 10.46 0.48
CA ASN A 182 7.61 11.45 -0.28
C ASN A 182 8.23 11.81 -1.65
N PRO A 183 8.57 10.82 -2.52
CA PRO A 183 9.19 11.11 -3.81
C PRO A 183 8.23 11.87 -4.70
N SER A 184 8.75 12.87 -5.41
CA SER A 184 7.99 13.63 -6.39
C SER A 184 7.80 12.82 -7.68
N PHE A 185 6.65 12.98 -8.32
CA PHE A 185 6.28 12.28 -9.55
C PHE A 185 5.40 13.17 -10.44
N VAL A 186 5.33 12.82 -11.72
CA VAL A 186 4.26 13.20 -12.62
C VAL A 186 3.34 12.00 -12.80
N TYR A 187 2.04 12.23 -13.05
CA TYR A 187 1.11 11.12 -13.20
C TYR A 187 0.11 11.34 -14.32
N SER A 188 -0.39 10.24 -14.87
CA SER A 188 -1.48 10.24 -15.83
C SER A 188 -2.43 9.07 -15.56
N LYS A 189 -3.71 9.26 -15.86
CA LYS A 189 -4.69 8.18 -15.83
C LYS A 189 -4.41 7.20 -16.97
N VAL A 190 -4.42 5.89 -16.67
CA VAL A 190 -4.17 4.83 -17.65
C VAL A 190 -5.25 3.75 -17.57
N THR A 191 -5.34 2.93 -18.63
CA THR A 191 -6.12 1.70 -18.57
C THR A 191 -5.51 0.76 -17.53
N CYS A 192 -6.34 0.18 -16.68
CA CYS A 192 -5.86 -0.73 -15.64
C CYS A 192 -5.25 -1.99 -16.26
N PRO A 193 -3.99 -2.31 -15.95
CA PRO A 193 -3.37 -3.54 -16.42
C PRO A 193 -3.90 -4.76 -15.66
N SER A 194 -3.84 -5.92 -16.33
CA SER A 194 -4.32 -7.20 -15.75
C SER A 194 -3.62 -7.59 -14.47
N GLN A 195 -2.37 -7.16 -14.27
CA GLN A 195 -1.60 -7.36 -13.04
C GLN A 195 -2.33 -6.83 -11.80
N LEU A 196 -3.03 -5.70 -11.92
CA LEU A 196 -3.81 -5.09 -10.84
C LEU A 196 -5.25 -5.61 -10.81
N THR A 197 -5.93 -5.66 -11.98
CA THR A 197 -7.34 -6.05 -12.04
C THR A 197 -7.57 -7.51 -11.66
N SER A 198 -6.59 -8.40 -11.87
CA SER A 198 -6.66 -9.80 -11.43
C SER A 198 -6.76 -9.95 -9.91
N LYS A 199 -6.15 -9.03 -9.15
CA LYS A 199 -6.20 -9.00 -7.67
C LYS A 199 -7.44 -8.26 -7.18
N SER A 200 -7.65 -7.04 -7.64
CA SER A 200 -8.74 -6.17 -7.17
C SER A 200 -10.13 -6.55 -7.67
N LYS A 201 -10.23 -7.28 -8.78
CA LYS A 201 -11.49 -7.56 -9.51
C LYS A 201 -12.21 -6.30 -10.02
N LEU A 202 -11.51 -5.15 -10.07
CA LEU A 202 -12.03 -3.89 -10.58
C LEU A 202 -11.41 -3.59 -11.95
N SER A 203 -12.23 -3.25 -12.92
CA SER A 203 -11.79 -2.98 -14.31
C SER A 203 -11.32 -1.52 -14.54
N GLY A 204 -11.54 -0.62 -13.60
CA GLY A 204 -11.23 0.82 -13.74
C GLY A 204 -12.38 1.66 -14.23
#